data_5b356b2d2444f0842acbb14ee4104b97
#
_entry.id   5b356b2d2444f0842acbb14ee4104b97
#
_cell.length_a   1.000
_cell.length_b   1.000
_cell.length_c   1.000
_cell.angle_alpha   90.00
_cell.angle_beta   90.00
_cell.angle_gamma   90.00
#
_symmetry.space_group_name_H-M   'P 1'
#
loop_
_entity.id
_entity.type
_entity.pdbx_description
1 polymer ?
#
loop_
_entity_poly.entity_id
_entity_poly.type
_entity_poly.pdbx_seq_one_letter_code
_entity_poly.pdbx_strand_id
1 'polypeptide(L)'
;RVVMAREVSLAEMKRIHEETGMELEAFVHGALCYSYSGQCLFSSILGGRSGNRGRCAQPCRLPYTVEGKKDEYILSLKDMCGIKALDKLHDAGVYSLKIEGRMKQLEYACGVVKYYRSYIDSMNPVTDADYDRIKALGNRCGFTDRYYFDHNGSDMVTYVKPNFVSNAEEPSPEKRKLSIEGELVLREGEPGSLTVKRGD
;
A
#
# COMPACT_ATOMS: atom_id res chain seq x y z
N ARG A 1 18.35 -3.67 -6.12
CA ARG A 1 17.21 -3.59 -5.17
C ARG A 1 16.17 -4.63 -5.51
N VAL A 2 15.62 -5.29 -4.49
CA VAL A 2 14.56 -6.29 -4.63
C VAL A 2 13.35 -5.87 -3.81
N VAL A 3 12.15 -5.94 -4.42
CA VAL A 3 10.88 -5.69 -3.72
C VAL A 3 10.41 -7.00 -3.10
N MET A 4 10.31 -7.01 -1.78
CA MET A 4 9.82 -8.17 -1.05
C MET A 4 8.32 -8.38 -1.27
N ALA A 5 7.89 -9.64 -1.36
CA ALA A 5 6.49 -9.97 -1.28
C ALA A 5 5.92 -9.57 0.10
N ARG A 6 4.64 -9.24 0.17
CA ARG A 6 4.02 -8.75 1.42
C ARG A 6 4.02 -9.77 2.55
N GLU A 7 4.02 -11.03 2.20
CA GLU A 7 3.98 -12.19 3.09
C GLU A 7 5.35 -12.58 3.67
N VAL A 8 6.44 -11.90 3.28
CA VAL A 8 7.78 -12.15 3.83
C VAL A 8 7.91 -11.48 5.19
N SER A 9 8.28 -12.26 6.21
CA SER A 9 8.47 -11.80 7.59
C SER A 9 9.76 -10.98 7.77
N LEU A 10 9.83 -10.21 8.86
CA LEU A 10 11.05 -9.46 9.22
C LEU A 10 12.26 -10.37 9.39
N ALA A 11 12.08 -11.55 9.97
CA ALA A 11 13.17 -12.53 10.14
C ALA A 11 13.70 -13.03 8.80
N GLU A 12 12.81 -13.29 7.85
CA GLU A 12 13.20 -13.69 6.49
C GLU A 12 13.86 -12.54 5.73
N MET A 13 13.34 -11.32 5.83
CA MET A 13 13.97 -10.13 5.23
C MET A 13 15.39 -9.95 5.73
N LYS A 14 15.58 -10.04 7.06
CA LYS A 14 16.91 -9.94 7.68
C LYS A 14 17.87 -10.99 7.14
N ARG A 15 17.43 -12.25 7.10
CA ARG A 15 18.23 -13.35 6.56
C ARG A 15 18.60 -13.13 5.10
N ILE A 16 17.63 -12.71 4.25
CA ILE A 16 17.88 -12.41 2.84
C ILE A 16 18.92 -11.30 2.70
N HIS A 17 18.80 -10.24 3.48
CA HIS A 17 19.76 -9.13 3.45
C HIS A 17 21.17 -9.59 3.87
N GLU A 18 21.28 -10.31 4.98
CA GLU A 18 22.55 -10.80 5.51
C GLU A 18 23.25 -11.80 4.55
N GLU A 19 22.49 -12.70 3.92
CA GLU A 19 23.04 -13.70 3.01
C GLU A 19 23.41 -13.14 1.63
N THR A 20 22.70 -12.09 1.16
CA THR A 20 22.85 -11.61 -0.22
C THR A 20 23.46 -10.22 -0.35
N GLY A 21 23.48 -9.42 0.71
CA GLY A 21 23.87 -8.00 0.68
C GLY A 21 22.94 -7.11 -0.17
N MET A 22 21.77 -7.61 -0.58
CA MET A 22 20.86 -6.86 -1.45
C MET A 22 20.12 -5.75 -0.68
N GLU A 23 19.92 -4.61 -1.34
CA GLU A 23 18.98 -3.59 -0.87
C GLU A 23 17.55 -4.10 -0.97
N LEU A 24 16.83 -4.14 0.15
CA LEU A 24 15.45 -4.57 0.21
C LEU A 24 14.48 -3.39 0.17
N GLU A 25 13.39 -3.55 -0.58
CA GLU A 25 12.21 -2.68 -0.52
C GLU A 25 11.03 -3.49 0.01
N ALA A 26 10.39 -3.01 1.08
CA ALA A 26 9.26 -3.70 1.69
C ALA A 26 7.99 -2.85 1.65
N PHE A 27 6.84 -3.51 1.43
CA PHE A 27 5.55 -2.84 1.62
C PHE A 27 5.33 -2.56 3.10
N VAL A 28 4.92 -1.33 3.42
CA VAL A 28 4.69 -0.89 4.80
C VAL A 28 3.29 -0.37 5.06
N HIS A 29 2.53 -0.03 4.02
CA HIS A 29 1.19 0.51 4.21
C HIS A 29 0.28 0.23 3.01
N GLY A 30 -1.01 0.02 3.30
CA GLY A 30 -2.07 -0.07 2.31
C GLY A 30 -2.63 -1.48 2.14
N ALA A 31 -3.32 -1.69 1.02
CA ALA A 31 -4.12 -2.89 0.78
C ALA A 31 -3.32 -4.19 0.75
N LEU A 32 -3.75 -5.18 1.52
CA LEU A 32 -3.25 -6.54 1.45
C LEU A 32 -4.00 -7.38 0.42
N CYS A 33 -3.31 -8.36 -0.15
CA CYS A 33 -3.88 -9.41 -0.98
C CYS A 33 -4.14 -10.67 -0.13
N TYR A 34 -5.28 -11.33 -0.35
CA TYR A 34 -5.60 -12.59 0.33
C TYR A 34 -4.70 -13.74 -0.12
N SER A 35 -4.27 -13.72 -1.38
CA SER A 35 -3.39 -14.74 -1.96
C SER A 35 -1.93 -14.35 -1.83
N TYR A 36 -1.07 -15.35 -1.83
CA TYR A 36 0.37 -15.13 -2.04
C TYR A 36 0.62 -14.29 -3.30
N SER A 37 1.64 -13.45 -3.24
CA SER A 37 2.00 -12.53 -4.32
C SER A 37 2.21 -13.28 -5.64
N GLY A 38 1.54 -12.84 -6.70
CA GLY A 38 1.63 -13.42 -8.03
C GLY A 38 0.83 -14.72 -8.26
N GLN A 39 0.20 -15.31 -7.25
CA GLN A 39 -0.45 -16.62 -7.35
C GLN A 39 -1.96 -16.57 -7.63
N CYS A 40 -2.59 -15.40 -7.50
CA CYS A 40 -4.04 -15.30 -7.60
C CYS A 40 -4.54 -15.26 -9.05
N LEU A 41 -5.36 -16.24 -9.42
CA LEU A 41 -6.07 -16.29 -10.70
C LEU A 41 -7.55 -15.92 -10.58
N PHE A 42 -8.04 -15.60 -9.40
CA PHE A 42 -9.46 -15.42 -9.09
C PHE A 42 -10.14 -14.38 -10.01
N SER A 43 -9.56 -13.19 -10.12
CA SER A 43 -10.09 -12.13 -11.01
C SER A 43 -9.98 -12.48 -12.50
N SER A 44 -9.01 -13.31 -12.88
CA SER A 44 -8.85 -13.80 -14.25
C SER A 44 -9.95 -14.79 -14.61
N ILE A 45 -10.25 -15.73 -13.70
CA ILE A 45 -11.26 -16.77 -13.90
C ILE A 45 -12.66 -16.16 -13.96
N LEU A 46 -13.01 -15.28 -13.04
CA LEU A 46 -14.36 -14.71 -12.96
C LEU A 46 -14.66 -13.64 -14.04
N GLY A 47 -13.65 -12.92 -14.52
CA GLY A 47 -13.91 -11.77 -15.39
C GLY A 47 -12.81 -11.45 -16.40
N GLY A 48 -11.88 -12.35 -16.67
CA GLY A 48 -10.78 -12.15 -17.64
C GLY A 48 -9.78 -11.04 -17.22
N ARG A 49 -9.81 -10.57 -15.96
CA ARG A 49 -9.00 -9.44 -15.47
C ARG A 49 -7.82 -9.94 -14.64
N SER A 50 -6.66 -10.05 -15.26
CA SER A 50 -5.45 -10.55 -14.58
C SER A 50 -4.96 -9.59 -13.50
N GLY A 51 -4.87 -10.08 -12.25
CA GLY A 51 -4.28 -9.37 -11.12
C GLY A 51 -2.79 -9.09 -11.33
N ASN A 52 -2.06 -10.02 -11.91
CA ASN A 52 -0.63 -9.89 -12.19
C ASN A 52 -0.30 -8.83 -13.26
N ARG A 53 -1.31 -8.44 -14.05
CA ARG A 53 -1.22 -7.34 -15.01
C ARG A 53 -1.83 -6.03 -14.47
N GLY A 54 -2.01 -5.91 -13.16
CA GLY A 54 -2.57 -4.72 -12.53
C GLY A 54 -4.08 -4.50 -12.77
N ARG A 55 -4.83 -5.50 -13.27
CA ARG A 55 -6.23 -5.39 -13.69
C ARG A 55 -7.22 -6.07 -12.74
N CYS A 56 -6.78 -6.44 -11.53
CA CYS A 56 -7.59 -7.15 -10.55
C CYS A 56 -8.89 -6.39 -10.23
N ALA A 57 -10.04 -7.07 -10.37
CA ALA A 57 -11.36 -6.54 -9.98
C ALA A 57 -11.65 -6.70 -8.48
N GLN A 58 -10.72 -7.23 -7.70
CA GLN A 58 -10.83 -7.45 -6.26
C GLN A 58 -12.02 -8.35 -5.84
N PRO A 59 -12.25 -9.51 -6.48
CA PRO A 59 -13.37 -10.39 -6.11
C PRO A 59 -13.31 -10.84 -4.65
N CYS A 60 -12.11 -10.96 -4.06
CA CYS A 60 -11.95 -11.27 -2.63
C CYS A 60 -12.57 -10.23 -1.68
N ARG A 61 -13.01 -9.08 -2.18
CA ARG A 61 -13.68 -8.02 -1.41
C ARG A 61 -15.20 -8.09 -1.49
N LEU A 62 -15.75 -9.03 -2.24
CA LEU A 62 -17.18 -9.27 -2.36
C LEU A 62 -17.67 -10.17 -1.23
N PRO A 63 -18.97 -10.12 -0.90
CA PRO A 63 -19.59 -11.05 0.03
C PRO A 63 -19.79 -12.41 -0.63
N TYR A 64 -19.69 -13.46 0.18
CA TYR A 64 -19.90 -14.84 -0.24
C TYR A 64 -20.92 -15.54 0.65
N THR A 65 -21.59 -16.54 0.10
CA THR A 65 -22.42 -17.47 0.91
C THR A 65 -21.54 -18.65 1.32
N VAL A 66 -21.42 -18.88 2.61
CA VAL A 66 -20.62 -19.96 3.19
C VAL A 66 -21.49 -20.76 4.15
N GLU A 67 -21.64 -22.05 3.93
CA GLU A 67 -22.45 -22.93 4.79
C GLU A 67 -23.85 -22.37 5.08
N GLY A 68 -24.48 -21.78 4.07
CA GLY A 68 -25.82 -21.17 4.18
C GLY A 68 -25.86 -19.77 4.80
N LYS A 69 -24.78 -19.26 5.35
CA LYS A 69 -24.67 -17.86 5.80
C LYS A 69 -24.38 -16.96 4.60
N LYS A 70 -25.19 -15.91 4.44
CA LYS A 70 -25.07 -14.93 3.35
C LYS A 70 -24.21 -13.75 3.77
N ASP A 71 -23.68 -13.07 2.75
CA ASP A 71 -22.94 -11.79 2.88
C ASP A 71 -21.71 -11.85 3.79
N GLU A 72 -21.01 -12.99 3.80
CA GLU A 72 -19.78 -13.20 4.55
C GLU A 72 -18.55 -12.67 3.78
N TYR A 73 -17.76 -11.80 4.40
CA TYR A 73 -16.55 -11.21 3.80
C TYR A 73 -15.27 -11.98 4.19
N ILE A 74 -15.31 -13.29 4.04
CA ILE A 74 -14.27 -14.24 4.52
C ILE A 74 -12.92 -14.12 3.82
N LEU A 75 -12.86 -13.47 2.66
CA LEU A 75 -11.64 -13.27 1.87
C LEU A 75 -11.13 -11.81 1.94
N SER A 76 -11.84 -10.93 2.67
CA SER A 76 -11.48 -9.52 2.74
C SER A 76 -10.50 -9.27 3.88
N LEU A 77 -9.26 -8.91 3.55
CA LEU A 77 -8.23 -8.58 4.53
C LEU A 77 -8.31 -7.11 4.97
N LYS A 78 -7.87 -6.84 6.20
CA LYS A 78 -7.50 -5.52 6.69
C LYS A 78 -6.35 -4.96 5.86
N ASP A 79 -6.12 -3.65 5.95
CA ASP A 79 -4.97 -3.03 5.30
C ASP A 79 -3.71 -3.21 6.17
N MET A 80 -2.55 -3.23 5.54
CA MET A 80 -1.25 -3.29 6.21
C MET A 80 -0.91 -1.92 6.81
N CYS A 81 -0.35 -1.90 8.02
CA CYS A 81 0.25 -0.71 8.62
C CYS A 81 1.46 -1.08 9.46
N GLY A 82 2.64 -0.84 8.91
CA GLY A 82 3.94 -1.15 9.53
C GLY A 82 4.58 0.02 10.25
N ILE A 83 3.86 1.10 10.53
CA ILE A 83 4.46 2.32 11.09
C ILE A 83 5.05 2.07 12.49
N LYS A 84 4.48 1.15 13.27
CA LYS A 84 5.00 0.75 14.60
C LYS A 84 6.18 -0.23 14.51
N ALA A 85 6.57 -0.65 13.30
CA ALA A 85 7.66 -1.61 13.07
C ALA A 85 8.81 -1.00 12.27
N LEU A 86 8.89 0.33 12.17
CA LEU A 86 9.92 1.02 11.35
C LEU A 86 11.34 0.71 11.81
N ASP A 87 11.59 0.70 13.11
CA ASP A 87 12.86 0.29 13.72
C ASP A 87 13.24 -1.15 13.35
N LYS A 88 12.29 -2.07 13.45
CA LYS A 88 12.51 -3.48 13.10
C LYS A 88 12.72 -3.70 11.61
N LEU A 89 12.05 -2.91 10.76
CA LEU A 89 12.27 -2.92 9.31
C LEU A 89 13.70 -2.44 8.97
N HIS A 90 14.15 -1.37 9.63
CA HIS A 90 15.52 -0.89 9.51
C HIS A 90 16.52 -1.97 9.95
N ASP A 91 16.32 -2.60 11.11
CA ASP A 91 17.18 -3.66 11.65
C ASP A 91 17.18 -4.93 10.77
N ALA A 92 16.14 -5.14 10.00
CA ALA A 92 16.04 -6.20 9.00
C ALA A 92 16.71 -5.87 7.66
N GLY A 93 17.38 -4.70 7.54
CA GLY A 93 18.06 -4.28 6.32
C GLY A 93 17.16 -3.74 5.23
N VAL A 94 15.94 -3.32 5.58
CA VAL A 94 15.02 -2.68 4.61
C VAL A 94 15.47 -1.25 4.35
N TYR A 95 15.87 -0.99 3.12
CA TYR A 95 16.34 0.32 2.65
C TYR A 95 15.21 1.24 2.16
N SER A 96 14.17 0.66 1.58
CA SER A 96 13.08 1.41 0.93
C SER A 96 11.72 0.95 1.42
N LEU A 97 10.87 1.91 1.79
CA LEU A 97 9.52 1.67 2.29
C LEU A 97 8.50 1.96 1.20
N LYS A 98 7.66 0.96 0.88
CA LYS A 98 6.67 1.05 -0.18
C LYS A 98 5.26 1.20 0.37
N ILE A 99 4.58 2.26 -0.04
CA ILE A 99 3.19 2.54 0.30
C ILE A 99 2.30 2.17 -0.89
N GLU A 100 1.30 1.32 -0.66
CA GLU A 100 0.29 0.98 -1.68
C GLU A 100 -0.85 2.01 -1.62
N GLY A 101 -0.98 2.81 -2.68
CA GLY A 101 -1.99 3.87 -2.74
C GLY A 101 -2.56 4.10 -4.14
N ARG A 102 -2.31 3.18 -5.09
CA ARG A 102 -2.64 3.37 -6.52
C ARG A 102 -4.09 3.77 -6.79
N MET A 103 -5.05 3.27 -6.01
CA MET A 103 -6.48 3.54 -6.15
C MET A 103 -7.00 4.51 -5.07
N LYS A 104 -6.11 5.19 -4.37
CA LYS A 104 -6.46 6.10 -3.28
C LYS A 104 -6.41 7.55 -3.72
N GLN A 105 -7.09 8.41 -2.97
CA GLN A 105 -7.08 9.85 -3.19
C GLN A 105 -5.72 10.45 -2.81
N LEU A 106 -5.45 11.65 -3.31
CA LEU A 106 -4.20 12.38 -3.06
C LEU A 106 -3.96 12.60 -1.56
N GLU A 107 -5.02 12.95 -0.83
CA GLU A 107 -4.99 13.23 0.61
C GLU A 107 -4.51 12.01 1.41
N TYR A 108 -4.95 10.82 1.02
CA TYR A 108 -4.46 9.57 1.61
C TYR A 108 -2.96 9.38 1.35
N ALA A 109 -2.53 9.50 0.10
CA ALA A 109 -1.14 9.27 -0.27
C ALA A 109 -0.21 10.26 0.43
N CYS A 110 -0.54 11.56 0.37
CA CYS A 110 0.24 12.62 1.01
C CYS A 110 0.24 12.50 2.54
N GLY A 111 -0.92 12.22 3.15
CA GLY A 111 -1.05 12.07 4.59
C GLY A 111 -0.23 10.89 5.12
N VAL A 112 -0.34 9.72 4.49
CA VAL A 112 0.43 8.54 4.88
C VAL A 112 1.94 8.81 4.74
N VAL A 113 2.39 9.33 3.60
CA VAL A 113 3.81 9.68 3.39
C VAL A 113 4.31 10.66 4.44
N LYS A 114 3.53 11.70 4.77
CA LYS A 114 3.88 12.69 5.79
C LYS A 114 4.16 12.03 7.15
N TYR A 115 3.27 11.13 7.60
CA TYR A 115 3.46 10.44 8.87
C TYR A 115 4.71 9.54 8.84
N TYR A 116 4.85 8.68 7.84
CA TYR A 116 6.03 7.83 7.72
C TYR A 116 7.31 8.66 7.68
N ARG A 117 7.34 9.76 6.91
CA ARG A 117 8.51 10.64 6.80
C ARG A 117 8.84 11.30 8.15
N SER A 118 7.83 11.81 8.86
CA SER A 118 8.06 12.46 10.15
C SER A 118 8.65 11.51 11.20
N TYR A 119 8.25 10.24 11.20
CA TYR A 119 8.82 9.23 12.11
C TYR A 119 10.23 8.81 11.71
N ILE A 120 10.50 8.67 10.42
CA ILE A 120 11.86 8.39 9.93
C ILE A 120 12.80 9.54 10.29
N ASP A 121 12.37 10.78 10.17
CA ASP A 121 13.20 11.95 10.44
C ASP A 121 13.42 12.20 11.94
N SER A 122 12.41 11.95 12.76
CA SER A 122 12.47 12.21 14.20
C SER A 122 12.96 11.03 15.03
N MET A 123 12.80 9.81 14.52
CA MET A 123 13.02 8.54 15.24
C MET A 123 12.25 8.44 16.56
N ASN A 124 11.19 9.23 16.71
CA ASN A 124 10.33 9.18 17.89
C ASN A 124 9.40 7.97 17.85
N PRO A 125 9.05 7.38 18.99
CA PRO A 125 8.07 6.30 19.05
C PRO A 125 6.71 6.76 18.52
N VAL A 126 6.06 5.89 17.73
CA VAL A 126 4.70 6.14 17.23
C VAL A 126 3.70 6.07 18.37
N THR A 127 2.95 7.14 18.60
CA THR A 127 1.89 7.17 19.62
C THR A 127 0.60 6.51 19.12
N ASP A 128 -0.27 6.08 20.04
CA ASP A 128 -1.57 5.54 19.66
C ASP A 128 -2.45 6.61 18.97
N ALA A 129 -2.33 7.87 19.39
CA ALA A 129 -3.03 8.97 18.75
C ALA A 129 -2.61 9.16 17.29
N ASP A 130 -1.33 9.01 16.97
CA ASP A 130 -0.84 9.10 15.60
C ASP A 130 -1.28 7.89 14.76
N TYR A 131 -1.29 6.71 15.37
CA TYR A 131 -1.82 5.51 14.73
C TYR A 131 -3.31 5.68 14.37
N ASP A 132 -4.11 6.26 15.26
CA ASP A 132 -5.53 6.56 15.01
C ASP A 132 -5.71 7.64 13.93
N ARG A 133 -4.85 8.64 13.88
CA ARG A 133 -4.84 9.65 12.80
C ARG A 133 -4.54 9.02 11.44
N ILE A 134 -3.54 8.14 11.37
CA ILE A 134 -3.23 7.40 10.14
C ILE A 134 -4.42 6.51 9.72
N LYS A 135 -5.07 5.88 10.70
CA LYS A 135 -6.27 5.08 10.46
C LYS A 135 -7.43 5.93 9.90
N ALA A 136 -7.57 7.18 10.36
CA ALA A 136 -8.58 8.12 9.88
C ALA A 136 -8.33 8.59 8.43
N LEU A 137 -7.09 8.58 7.92
CA LEU A 137 -6.80 8.88 6.52
C LEU A 137 -7.43 7.89 5.55
N GLY A 138 -7.69 6.69 5.98
CA GLY A 138 -8.42 5.67 5.23
C GLY A 138 -7.85 4.28 5.38
N ASN A 139 -8.74 3.34 5.62
CA ASN A 139 -8.42 1.91 5.71
C ASN A 139 -9.64 1.06 5.37
N ARG A 140 -9.43 -0.24 5.23
CA ARG A 140 -10.48 -1.25 5.00
C ARG A 140 -10.78 -2.01 6.28
N CYS A 141 -11.57 -1.40 7.18
CA CYS A 141 -11.99 -2.02 8.44
C CYS A 141 -10.83 -2.38 9.39
N GLY A 142 -9.80 -1.55 9.43
CA GLY A 142 -8.67 -1.69 10.35
C GLY A 142 -7.35 -2.05 9.71
N PHE A 143 -6.34 -2.13 10.56
CA PHE A 143 -4.97 -2.41 10.18
C PHE A 143 -4.49 -3.75 10.73
N THR A 144 -3.46 -4.30 10.07
CA THR A 144 -2.69 -5.45 10.51
C THR A 144 -1.21 -5.28 10.14
N ASP A 145 -0.33 -5.78 10.97
CA ASP A 145 1.11 -5.90 10.74
C ASP A 145 1.56 -7.37 10.80
N ARG A 146 0.60 -8.29 10.78
CA ARG A 146 0.77 -9.70 11.07
C ARG A 146 1.86 -10.38 10.24
N TYR A 147 1.96 -10.06 8.98
CA TYR A 147 2.98 -10.64 8.10
C TYR A 147 4.42 -10.37 8.55
N TYR A 148 4.67 -9.31 9.31
CA TYR A 148 6.01 -9.04 9.81
C TYR A 148 6.46 -10.03 10.89
N PHE A 149 5.51 -10.55 11.68
CA PHE A 149 5.80 -11.37 12.85
C PHE A 149 5.37 -12.83 12.66
N ASP A 150 4.24 -13.03 12.00
CA ASP A 150 3.64 -14.32 11.71
C ASP A 150 3.22 -14.37 10.23
N HIS A 151 3.18 -15.56 9.63
CA HIS A 151 2.86 -15.66 8.19
C HIS A 151 1.40 -15.33 7.86
N ASN A 152 0.46 -15.64 8.75
CA ASN A 152 -0.97 -15.33 8.57
C ASN A 152 -1.75 -15.54 9.87
N GLY A 153 -3.03 -15.11 9.86
CA GLY A 153 -3.96 -15.33 10.96
C GLY A 153 -5.37 -14.91 10.60
N SER A 154 -6.37 -15.52 11.23
CA SER A 154 -7.78 -15.21 11.01
C SER A 154 -8.14 -13.75 11.38
N ASP A 155 -7.40 -13.15 12.29
CA ASP A 155 -7.50 -11.74 12.69
C ASP A 155 -7.12 -10.74 11.59
N MET A 156 -6.46 -11.19 10.53
CA MET A 156 -6.21 -10.39 9.32
C MET A 156 -7.47 -10.19 8.47
N VAL A 157 -8.47 -11.05 8.59
CA VAL A 157 -9.72 -10.97 7.83
C VAL A 157 -10.69 -9.98 8.48
N THR A 158 -11.42 -9.21 7.68
CA THR A 158 -12.36 -8.21 8.21
C THR A 158 -13.66 -8.80 8.68
N TYR A 159 -14.13 -9.89 8.06
CA TYR A 159 -15.45 -10.54 8.25
C TYR A 159 -16.66 -9.61 8.12
N VAL A 160 -16.45 -8.33 7.86
CA VAL A 160 -17.50 -7.33 7.69
C VAL A 160 -17.31 -6.63 6.35
N LYS A 161 -18.37 -5.97 5.87
CA LYS A 161 -18.31 -5.18 4.63
C LYS A 161 -17.18 -4.15 4.72
N PRO A 162 -16.23 -4.17 3.77
CA PRO A 162 -15.15 -3.20 3.79
C PRO A 162 -15.71 -1.79 3.61
N ASN A 163 -15.65 -0.98 4.65
CA ASN A 163 -15.97 0.44 4.57
C ASN A 163 -14.66 1.20 4.37
N PHE A 164 -14.64 2.05 3.35
CA PHE A 164 -13.60 3.07 3.24
C PHE A 164 -13.97 4.20 4.19
N VAL A 165 -13.41 4.17 5.39
CA VAL A 165 -13.50 5.31 6.29
C VAL A 165 -12.41 6.27 5.85
N SER A 166 -12.80 7.36 5.20
CA SER A 166 -11.96 8.52 4.98
C SER A 166 -12.59 9.66 5.75
N ASN A 167 -12.15 9.88 6.96
CA ASN A 167 -12.43 11.11 7.72
C ASN A 167 -11.22 12.04 7.54
N ALA A 168 -10.98 12.45 6.30
CA ALA A 168 -9.95 13.43 5.99
C ALA A 168 -10.39 14.82 6.46
N GLU A 169 -10.30 15.09 7.75
CA GLU A 169 -10.35 16.45 8.32
C GLU A 169 -8.98 17.14 8.31
N GLU A 170 -7.93 16.49 7.84
CA GLU A 170 -6.68 17.20 7.62
C GLU A 170 -6.82 18.15 6.40
N PRO A 171 -6.40 19.41 6.55
CA PRO A 171 -6.44 20.36 5.43
C PRO A 171 -5.70 19.73 4.25
N SER A 172 -6.41 19.60 3.15
CA SER A 172 -5.79 19.24 1.87
C SER A 172 -4.51 20.07 1.72
N PRO A 173 -3.36 19.45 1.47
CA PRO A 173 -2.15 20.21 1.19
C PRO A 173 -2.54 21.23 0.13
N GLU A 174 -2.30 22.51 0.42
CA GLU A 174 -2.61 23.57 -0.53
C GLU A 174 -2.20 23.10 -1.90
N LYS A 175 -3.18 22.93 -2.79
CA LYS A 175 -2.91 22.54 -4.16
C LYS A 175 -2.06 23.65 -4.75
N ARG A 176 -0.75 23.50 -4.64
CA ARG A 176 0.18 24.37 -5.37
C ARG A 176 -0.12 24.13 -6.84
N LYS A 177 -0.97 24.97 -7.40
CA LYS A 177 -1.14 25.04 -8.85
C LYS A 177 0.18 25.57 -9.40
N LEU A 178 1.05 24.66 -9.80
CA LEU A 178 2.18 25.02 -10.61
C LEU A 178 1.61 25.31 -12.00
N SER A 179 1.70 26.55 -12.43
CA SER A 179 1.50 26.89 -13.85
C SER A 179 2.66 26.28 -14.61
N ILE A 180 2.35 25.40 -15.54
CA ILE A 180 3.34 24.74 -16.42
C ILE A 180 2.96 25.09 -17.83
N GLU A 181 3.89 25.67 -18.58
CA GLU A 181 3.78 25.85 -20.01
C GLU A 181 4.56 24.73 -20.71
N GLY A 182 3.90 24.03 -21.61
CA GLY A 182 4.50 22.94 -22.38
C GLY A 182 4.38 23.18 -23.86
N GLU A 183 5.48 23.06 -24.59
CA GLU A 183 5.52 23.06 -26.05
C GLU A 183 5.90 21.68 -26.55
N LEU A 184 4.97 21.04 -27.29
CA LEU A 184 5.20 19.75 -27.94
C LEU A 184 5.41 19.98 -29.45
N VAL A 185 6.60 19.64 -29.93
CA VAL A 185 6.91 19.68 -31.35
C VAL A 185 6.97 18.27 -31.92
N LEU A 186 6.09 17.96 -32.84
CA LEU A 186 6.05 16.69 -33.56
C LEU A 186 6.27 16.99 -35.06
N ARG A 187 7.23 16.30 -35.65
CA ARG A 187 7.48 16.35 -37.09
C ARG A 187 7.55 14.93 -37.64
N GLU A 188 6.99 14.71 -38.82
CA GLU A 188 7.04 13.41 -39.47
C GLU A 188 8.48 12.99 -39.74
N GLY A 189 8.87 11.78 -39.27
CA GLY A 189 10.21 11.25 -39.46
C GLY A 189 11.29 11.77 -38.49
N GLU A 190 10.94 12.65 -37.57
CA GLU A 190 11.86 13.19 -36.55
C GLU A 190 11.42 12.77 -35.12
N PRO A 191 12.35 12.64 -34.14
CA PRO A 191 12.00 12.47 -32.77
C PRO A 191 11.18 13.65 -32.24
N GLY A 192 10.04 13.39 -31.61
CA GLY A 192 9.25 14.42 -30.94
C GLY A 192 10.01 15.06 -29.77
N SER A 193 9.87 16.37 -29.61
CA SER A 193 10.43 17.07 -28.45
C SER A 193 9.34 17.72 -27.61
N LEU A 194 9.46 17.59 -26.26
CA LEU A 194 8.58 18.25 -25.29
C LEU A 194 9.44 19.16 -24.43
N THR A 195 9.19 20.45 -24.52
CA THR A 195 9.80 21.46 -23.64
C THR A 195 8.79 21.87 -22.58
N VAL A 196 9.14 21.71 -21.30
CA VAL A 196 8.28 22.11 -20.19
C VAL A 196 8.97 23.22 -19.40
N LYS A 197 8.29 24.34 -19.25
CA LYS A 197 8.75 25.47 -18.45
C LYS A 197 7.81 25.68 -17.26
N ARG A 198 8.37 26.05 -16.13
CA ARG A 198 7.59 26.51 -14.98
C ARG A 198 7.13 27.94 -15.30
N GLY A 199 5.81 28.14 -15.29
CA GLY A 199 5.25 29.48 -15.32
C GLY A 199 5.53 30.23 -14.01
N ASP A 200 5.64 31.51 -14.07
CA ASP A 200 5.85 32.41 -12.92
C ASP A 200 4.68 32.36 -11.92
#